data_41559ae463c5fc5b654fb0b3e1f77547
#
_entry.id   41559ae463c5fc5b654fb0b3e1f77547
#
_cell.length_a   1.000
_cell.length_b   1.000
_cell.length_c   1.000
_cell.angle_alpha   90.00
_cell.angle_beta   90.00
_cell.angle_gamma   90.00
#
_symmetry.space_group_name_H-M   'P 1'
#
loop_
_entity.id
_entity.type
_entity.pdbx_description
1 polymer ?
#
loop_
_entity_poly.entity_id
_entity_poly.type
_entity_poly.pdbx_seq_one_letter_code
_entity_poly.pdbx_strand_id
1 'polypeptide(L)'
;MKLNELTSGGNAKAYRKGRGAGSGNGKTAGRGHKGQKARSGGGVRPGFEGGQMPLYRRLPKRGFNNKRFAPDYIILNVGDLEKFEGTEVTAKALAEQGIITLPKVNDGIKILGNGDLTKKLDVKATKFSASAKEKIEKAGGTATEV
;
A
#
# COMPACT_ATOMS: atom_id res chain seq x y z
N MET A 1 4.87 22.53 -1.32
CA MET A 1 3.67 22.58 -2.19
C MET A 1 2.48 22.94 -1.30
N LYS A 2 1.78 24.03 -1.57
CA LYS A 2 0.59 24.46 -0.79
C LYS A 2 -0.66 23.79 -1.38
N LEU A 3 -1.71 23.59 -0.57
CA LEU A 3 -2.98 22.96 -1.02
C LEU A 3 -3.64 23.71 -2.19
N ASN A 4 -3.46 25.04 -2.25
CA ASN A 4 -3.98 25.86 -3.35
C ASN A 4 -3.18 25.76 -4.66
N GLU A 5 -2.01 25.15 -4.64
CA GLU A 5 -1.16 24.92 -5.81
C GLU A 5 -1.45 23.56 -6.47
N LEU A 6 -2.30 22.73 -5.84
CA LEU A 6 -2.70 21.44 -6.39
C LEU A 6 -3.66 21.65 -7.57
N THR A 7 -3.22 21.27 -8.76
CA THR A 7 -4.07 21.23 -9.94
C THR A 7 -4.89 19.95 -9.97
N SER A 8 -6.16 20.06 -10.26
CA SER A 8 -7.03 18.88 -10.47
C SER A 8 -6.47 18.01 -11.60
N GLY A 9 -6.31 16.73 -11.34
CA GLY A 9 -5.82 15.72 -12.30
C GLY A 9 -6.76 15.44 -13.48
N GLY A 10 -7.48 16.44 -13.98
CA GLY A 10 -8.35 16.34 -15.16
C GLY A 10 -9.48 15.32 -14.96
N ASN A 11 -10.52 15.68 -14.26
CA ASN A 11 -11.72 14.84 -14.20
C ASN A 11 -12.30 14.69 -15.62
N ALA A 12 -12.48 13.46 -16.08
CA ALA A 12 -13.23 13.18 -17.28
C ALA A 12 -14.59 13.90 -17.22
N LYS A 13 -15.01 14.53 -18.34
CA LYS A 13 -16.30 15.23 -18.38
C LYS A 13 -17.41 14.30 -17.91
N ALA A 14 -18.08 14.69 -16.83
CA ALA A 14 -19.25 13.97 -16.36
C ALA A 14 -20.32 13.98 -17.42
N TYR A 15 -20.84 12.82 -17.78
CA TYR A 15 -21.96 12.71 -18.69
C TYR A 15 -23.02 11.74 -18.18
N ARG A 16 -24.29 11.98 -18.51
CA ARG A 16 -25.40 11.14 -18.10
C ARG A 16 -25.79 10.17 -19.21
N LYS A 17 -25.84 8.88 -18.91
CA LYS A 17 -26.30 7.85 -19.85
C LYS A 17 -27.80 7.93 -20.06
N GLY A 18 -28.28 7.52 -21.25
CA GLY A 18 -29.69 7.48 -21.58
C GLY A 18 -30.34 8.86 -21.76
N ARG A 19 -29.61 9.87 -22.23
CA ARG A 19 -30.11 11.24 -22.47
C ARG A 19 -29.94 11.68 -23.92
N GLY A 20 -30.64 10.97 -24.80
CA GLY A 20 -30.71 11.27 -26.22
C GLY A 20 -29.65 10.57 -27.08
N ALA A 21 -29.96 10.41 -28.35
CA ALA A 21 -29.14 9.72 -29.33
C ALA A 21 -27.82 10.45 -29.62
N GLY A 22 -27.82 11.78 -29.62
CA GLY A 22 -26.64 12.60 -29.90
C GLY A 22 -25.49 12.43 -28.89
N SER A 23 -25.79 11.91 -27.69
CA SER A 23 -24.75 11.61 -26.68
C SER A 23 -23.96 10.33 -26.98
N GLY A 24 -24.36 9.52 -27.97
CA GLY A 24 -23.84 8.18 -28.22
C GLY A 24 -24.26 7.11 -27.20
N ASN A 25 -24.86 7.51 -26.08
CA ASN A 25 -25.35 6.63 -25.01
C ASN A 25 -26.87 6.76 -24.80
N GLY A 26 -27.61 7.06 -25.83
CA GLY A 26 -29.09 7.11 -25.83
C GLY A 26 -29.70 5.73 -25.61
N LYS A 27 -30.85 5.51 -26.22
CA LYS A 27 -31.66 4.25 -26.23
C LYS A 27 -31.35 3.17 -25.17
N THR A 28 -30.22 2.52 -25.28
CA THR A 28 -29.80 1.39 -24.39
C THR A 28 -28.84 1.77 -23.27
N ALA A 29 -28.40 3.02 -23.21
CA ALA A 29 -27.46 3.54 -22.21
C ALA A 29 -26.14 2.73 -22.07
N GLY A 30 -25.68 2.10 -23.18
CA GLY A 30 -24.48 1.27 -23.21
C GLY A 30 -24.67 -0.15 -22.68
N ARG A 31 -25.90 -0.58 -22.34
CA ARG A 31 -26.19 -1.94 -21.85
C ARG A 31 -26.49 -2.96 -22.93
N GLY A 32 -26.62 -2.53 -24.20
CA GLY A 32 -27.07 -3.38 -25.30
C GLY A 32 -28.57 -3.63 -25.26
N HIS A 33 -29.07 -4.62 -26.03
CA HIS A 33 -30.49 -4.85 -26.16
C HIS A 33 -31.08 -5.75 -25.06
N LYS A 34 -30.96 -7.04 -25.18
CA LYS A 34 -31.51 -8.07 -24.26
C LYS A 34 -30.38 -8.71 -23.43
N GLY A 35 -30.73 -9.27 -22.33
CA GLY A 35 -29.80 -10.02 -21.47
C GLY A 35 -29.89 -9.64 -19.99
N GLN A 36 -29.38 -10.49 -19.16
CA GLN A 36 -29.45 -10.35 -17.70
C GLN A 36 -28.78 -9.04 -17.23
N LYS A 37 -27.64 -8.67 -17.80
CA LYS A 37 -26.89 -7.45 -17.43
C LYS A 37 -27.56 -6.15 -17.88
N ALA A 38 -28.54 -6.23 -18.80
CA ALA A 38 -29.29 -5.06 -19.27
C ALA A 38 -30.46 -4.67 -18.36
N ARG A 39 -30.85 -5.52 -17.42
CA ARG A 39 -31.98 -5.32 -16.51
C ARG A 39 -31.57 -4.55 -15.26
N SER A 40 -32.55 -3.96 -14.55
CA SER A 40 -32.36 -3.43 -13.21
C SER A 40 -31.92 -4.56 -12.28
N GLY A 41 -30.89 -4.32 -11.46
CA GLY A 41 -30.35 -5.34 -10.56
C GLY A 41 -29.72 -6.55 -11.25
N GLY A 42 -29.54 -6.53 -12.58
CA GLY A 42 -29.08 -7.68 -13.38
C GLY A 42 -27.61 -8.07 -13.23
N GLY A 43 -26.90 -7.54 -12.22
CA GLY A 43 -25.52 -7.92 -11.95
C GLY A 43 -25.43 -9.32 -11.30
N VAL A 44 -24.47 -10.11 -11.74
CA VAL A 44 -24.12 -11.37 -11.07
C VAL A 44 -22.96 -11.12 -10.09
N ARG A 45 -22.90 -11.90 -9.01
CA ARG A 45 -21.80 -11.81 -8.04
C ARG A 45 -20.45 -12.07 -8.69
N PRO A 46 -19.35 -11.47 -8.24
CA PRO A 46 -17.99 -11.80 -8.70
C PRO A 46 -17.71 -13.31 -8.54
N GLY A 47 -17.07 -13.90 -9.56
CA GLY A 47 -16.76 -15.32 -9.56
C GLY A 47 -17.93 -16.28 -9.86
N PHE A 48 -19.09 -15.74 -10.28
CA PHE A 48 -20.20 -16.60 -10.76
C PHE A 48 -19.92 -17.09 -12.18
N GLU A 49 -19.95 -18.39 -12.37
CA GLU A 49 -19.63 -19.09 -13.62
C GLU A 49 -20.88 -19.79 -14.22
N GLY A 50 -22.01 -19.09 -14.30
CA GLY A 50 -23.22 -19.59 -14.95
C GLY A 50 -23.88 -20.81 -14.28
N GLY A 51 -23.60 -21.09 -13.01
CA GLY A 51 -24.07 -22.28 -12.29
C GLY A 51 -23.03 -23.39 -12.18
N GLN A 52 -21.96 -23.33 -12.96
CA GLN A 52 -20.81 -24.22 -12.81
C GLN A 52 -20.08 -23.93 -11.49
N MET A 53 -19.53 -24.97 -10.85
CA MET A 53 -18.70 -24.80 -9.66
C MET A 53 -17.53 -23.86 -9.95
N PRO A 54 -17.35 -22.77 -9.20
CA PRO A 54 -16.28 -21.81 -9.44
C PRO A 54 -14.89 -22.44 -9.43
N LEU A 55 -14.00 -21.94 -10.28
CA LEU A 55 -12.64 -22.47 -10.48
C LEU A 55 -11.88 -22.64 -9.16
N TYR A 56 -11.96 -21.68 -8.26
CA TYR A 56 -11.28 -21.73 -6.96
C TYR A 56 -11.75 -22.89 -6.06
N ARG A 57 -12.95 -23.43 -6.30
CA ARG A 57 -13.45 -24.64 -5.61
C ARG A 57 -13.01 -25.92 -6.28
N ARG A 58 -12.81 -25.92 -7.59
CA ARG A 58 -12.38 -27.09 -8.38
C ARG A 58 -10.91 -27.40 -8.24
N LEU A 59 -10.08 -26.35 -8.01
CA LEU A 59 -8.64 -26.52 -7.86
C LEU A 59 -8.28 -27.30 -6.59
N PRO A 60 -7.41 -28.31 -6.68
CA PRO A 60 -6.89 -29.01 -5.50
C PRO A 60 -6.21 -28.03 -4.54
N LYS A 61 -6.53 -28.13 -3.26
CA LYS A 61 -5.90 -27.32 -2.21
C LYS A 61 -4.61 -28.00 -1.78
N ARG A 62 -3.53 -27.23 -1.69
CA ARG A 62 -2.22 -27.74 -1.28
C ARG A 62 -1.60 -26.84 -0.22
N GLY A 63 -0.93 -27.47 0.75
CA GLY A 63 -0.12 -26.83 1.75
C GLY A 63 -0.90 -26.10 2.83
N PHE A 64 -0.13 -25.48 3.70
CA PHE A 64 -0.61 -24.70 4.82
C PHE A 64 -0.18 -23.24 4.66
N ASN A 65 -0.92 -22.33 5.24
CA ASN A 65 -0.60 -20.91 5.21
C ASN A 65 -0.24 -20.44 6.63
N ASN A 66 1.02 -20.12 6.84
CA ASN A 66 1.54 -19.59 8.10
C ASN A 66 1.62 -18.05 8.13
N LYS A 67 1.10 -17.37 7.10
CA LYS A 67 1.16 -15.90 6.99
C LYS A 67 0.54 -15.19 8.19
N ARG A 68 -0.51 -15.79 8.78
CA ARG A 68 -1.19 -15.25 9.97
C ARG A 68 -0.27 -15.09 11.19
N PHE A 69 0.77 -15.93 11.28
CA PHE A 69 1.72 -15.95 12.39
C PHE A 69 3.09 -15.38 11.99
N ALA A 70 3.22 -14.91 10.76
CA ALA A 70 4.43 -14.27 10.32
C ALA A 70 4.56 -12.88 10.99
N PRO A 71 5.76 -12.50 11.46
CA PRO A 71 5.98 -11.17 12.02
C PRO A 71 5.78 -10.08 10.97
N ASP A 72 5.07 -9.02 11.35
CA ASP A 72 4.77 -7.88 10.50
C ASP A 72 5.53 -6.64 10.99
N TYR A 73 6.68 -6.38 10.36
CA TYR A 73 7.53 -5.25 10.68
C TYR A 73 7.23 -4.05 9.80
N ILE A 74 7.31 -2.86 10.38
CA ILE A 74 7.38 -1.62 9.62
C ILE A 74 8.76 -1.53 8.99
N ILE A 75 8.81 -1.52 7.66
CA ILE A 75 10.07 -1.46 6.92
C ILE A 75 10.46 0.00 6.72
N LEU A 76 11.70 0.35 7.09
CA LEU A 76 12.30 1.65 6.87
C LEU A 76 13.67 1.48 6.21
N ASN A 77 13.99 2.31 5.24
CA ASN A 77 15.30 2.29 4.60
C ASN A 77 16.27 3.28 5.25
N VAL A 78 17.57 2.99 5.16
CA VAL A 78 18.62 3.88 5.66
C VAL A 78 18.52 5.27 5.04
N GLY A 79 18.18 5.39 3.74
CA GLY A 79 17.97 6.68 3.08
C GLY A 79 16.80 7.50 3.64
N ASP A 80 15.80 6.87 4.26
CA ASP A 80 14.70 7.60 4.89
C ASP A 80 15.10 8.19 6.24
N LEU A 81 16.11 7.60 6.90
CA LEU A 81 16.70 8.15 8.13
C LEU A 81 17.41 9.50 7.90
N GLU A 82 17.83 9.79 6.67
CA GLU A 82 18.42 11.09 6.32
C GLU A 82 17.45 12.26 6.53
N LYS A 83 16.14 11.99 6.44
CA LYS A 83 15.07 12.99 6.66
C LYS A 83 14.83 13.27 8.15
N PHE A 84 15.36 12.41 9.03
CA PHE A 84 15.15 12.55 10.47
C PHE A 84 15.93 13.72 11.04
N GLU A 85 15.27 14.51 11.89
CA GLU A 85 15.86 15.62 12.63
C GLU A 85 16.12 15.18 14.07
N GLY A 86 17.40 14.99 14.42
CA GLY A 86 17.83 14.54 15.74
C GLY A 86 18.98 13.56 15.67
N THR A 87 19.44 13.08 16.80
CA THR A 87 20.54 12.10 16.94
C THR A 87 20.06 10.73 17.34
N GLU A 88 19.01 10.64 18.17
CA GLU A 88 18.48 9.38 18.66
C GLU A 88 17.19 9.02 17.90
N VAL A 89 17.25 7.93 17.15
CA VAL A 89 16.14 7.42 16.33
C VAL A 89 15.40 6.33 17.09
N THR A 90 14.18 6.63 17.52
CA THR A 90 13.27 5.68 18.15
C THR A 90 11.97 5.57 17.36
N ALA A 91 11.21 4.49 17.56
CA ALA A 91 9.92 4.30 16.90
C ALA A 91 8.95 5.48 17.12
N LYS A 92 8.94 6.03 18.34
CA LYS A 92 8.10 7.17 18.72
C LYS A 92 8.54 8.46 18.01
N ALA A 93 9.84 8.76 18.02
CA ALA A 93 10.39 9.94 17.37
C ALA A 93 10.15 9.94 15.85
N LEU A 94 10.27 8.78 15.20
CA LEU A 94 9.96 8.62 13.77
C LEU A 94 8.48 8.86 13.47
N ALA A 95 7.58 8.45 14.36
CA ALA A 95 6.15 8.67 14.20
C ALA A 95 5.77 10.14 14.44
N GLU A 96 6.38 10.81 15.42
CA GLU A 96 6.16 12.23 15.72
C GLU A 96 6.60 13.14 14.57
N GLN A 97 7.69 12.78 13.89
CA GLN A 97 8.15 13.47 12.68
C GLN A 97 7.40 13.06 11.40
N GLY A 98 6.45 12.12 11.49
CA GLY A 98 5.65 11.68 10.36
C GLY A 98 6.38 10.85 9.31
N ILE A 99 7.59 10.34 9.62
CA ILE A 99 8.38 9.48 8.72
C ILE A 99 7.72 8.11 8.59
N ILE A 100 7.15 7.60 9.69
CA ILE A 100 6.40 6.36 9.73
C ILE A 100 5.03 6.56 10.36
N THR A 101 4.09 5.66 10.01
CA THR A 101 2.82 5.52 10.72
C THR A 101 2.85 4.24 11.53
N LEU A 102 2.64 4.33 12.85
CA LEU A 102 2.60 3.17 13.73
C LEU A 102 1.17 2.58 13.72
N PRO A 103 0.93 1.42 13.12
CA PRO A 103 -0.34 0.72 13.27
C PRO A 103 -0.49 0.20 14.71
N LYS A 104 -1.75 -0.07 15.13
CA LYS A 104 -2.06 -0.58 16.47
C LYS A 104 -1.40 -1.93 16.79
N VAL A 105 -1.19 -2.74 15.77
CA VAL A 105 -0.56 -4.06 15.86
C VAL A 105 0.60 -4.10 14.89
N ASN A 106 1.80 -4.26 15.41
CA ASN A 106 3.03 -4.45 14.64
C ASN A 106 4.07 -5.12 15.55
N ASP A 107 5.03 -5.80 14.93
CA ASP A 107 6.13 -6.48 15.62
C ASP A 107 7.39 -5.60 15.71
N GLY A 108 7.26 -4.32 15.47
CA GLY A 108 8.33 -3.34 15.55
C GLY A 108 8.82 -2.81 14.20
N ILE A 109 10.00 -2.21 14.21
CA ILE A 109 10.63 -1.61 13.04
C ILE A 109 11.80 -2.45 12.57
N LYS A 110 11.88 -2.67 11.25
CA LYS A 110 13.03 -3.29 10.60
C LYS A 110 13.70 -2.32 9.64
N ILE A 111 15.00 -2.10 9.83
CA ILE A 111 15.79 -1.18 9.00
C ILE A 111 16.53 -1.95 7.91
N LEU A 112 16.34 -1.51 6.67
CA LEU A 112 16.97 -2.06 5.47
C LEU A 112 18.01 -1.09 4.90
N GLY A 113 19.05 -1.65 4.26
CA GLY A 113 20.22 -0.91 3.80
C GLY A 113 20.08 -0.17 2.47
N ASN A 114 18.87 0.13 2.00
CA ASN A 114 18.70 0.89 0.78
C ASN A 114 18.90 2.40 1.03
N GLY A 115 19.60 3.07 0.12
CA GLY A 115 20.00 4.47 0.26
C GLY A 115 21.29 4.65 1.04
N ASP A 116 21.75 5.89 1.17
CA ASP A 116 22.97 6.27 1.88
C ASP A 116 22.66 7.15 3.08
N LEU A 117 23.51 7.11 4.08
CA LEU A 117 23.40 7.89 5.31
C LEU A 117 24.67 8.72 5.49
N THR A 118 24.52 10.02 5.63
CA THR A 118 25.63 10.94 5.90
C THR A 118 25.66 11.41 7.36
N LYS A 119 24.49 11.33 8.02
CA LYS A 119 24.31 11.78 9.41
C LYS A 119 24.72 10.69 10.41
N LYS A 120 25.35 11.13 11.49
CA LYS A 120 25.61 10.26 12.64
C LYS A 120 24.33 10.11 13.46
N LEU A 121 23.76 8.89 13.51
CA LEU A 121 22.52 8.59 14.19
C LEU A 121 22.65 7.38 15.10
N ASP A 122 22.05 7.48 16.29
CA ASP A 122 21.92 6.34 17.23
C ASP A 122 20.53 5.72 17.03
N VAL A 123 20.49 4.57 16.37
CA VAL A 123 19.27 3.95 15.88
C VAL A 123 18.85 2.78 16.76
N LYS A 124 17.65 2.88 17.36
CA LYS A 124 17.03 1.82 18.15
C LYS A 124 15.86 1.21 17.37
N ALA A 125 16.00 -0.03 16.92
CA ALA A 125 14.99 -0.74 16.16
C ALA A 125 14.96 -2.24 16.52
N THR A 126 13.84 -2.91 16.19
CA THR A 126 13.66 -4.32 16.53
C THR A 126 14.57 -5.22 15.70
N LYS A 127 14.82 -4.89 14.43
CA LYS A 127 15.75 -5.63 13.56
C LYS A 127 16.45 -4.74 12.55
N PHE A 128 17.63 -5.18 12.14
CA PHE A 128 18.44 -4.56 11.09
C PHE A 128 18.83 -5.60 10.04
N SER A 129 19.00 -5.19 8.79
CA SER A 129 19.75 -5.98 7.81
C SER A 129 21.26 -5.76 8.02
N ALA A 130 22.08 -6.73 7.61
CA ALA A 130 23.54 -6.61 7.69
C ALA A 130 24.07 -5.34 7.02
N SER A 131 23.59 -5.08 5.79
CA SER A 131 23.95 -3.87 5.04
C SER A 131 23.48 -2.56 5.70
N ALA A 132 22.37 -2.57 6.46
CA ALA A 132 21.96 -1.39 7.21
C ALA A 132 22.88 -1.10 8.40
N LYS A 133 23.26 -2.13 9.18
CA LYS A 133 24.22 -1.99 10.26
C LYS A 133 25.54 -1.41 9.78
N GLU A 134 26.11 -1.98 8.73
CA GLU A 134 27.36 -1.49 8.14
C GLU A 134 27.30 -0.02 7.72
N LYS A 135 26.17 0.41 7.12
CA LYS A 135 26.01 1.80 6.67
C LYS A 135 25.87 2.77 7.84
N ILE A 136 25.14 2.39 8.90
CA ILE A 136 24.98 3.20 10.10
C ILE A 136 26.33 3.33 10.82
N GLU A 137 27.08 2.23 10.98
CA GLU A 137 28.39 2.22 11.59
C GLU A 137 29.43 3.01 10.79
N LYS A 138 29.43 2.91 9.45
CA LYS A 138 30.26 3.72 8.55
C LYS A 138 29.99 5.21 8.66
N ALA A 139 28.74 5.60 8.90
CA ALA A 139 28.36 7.00 9.18
C ALA A 139 28.73 7.45 10.61
N GLY A 140 29.31 6.57 11.43
CA GLY A 140 29.73 6.86 12.81
C GLY A 140 28.59 6.79 13.82
N GLY A 141 27.45 6.24 13.47
CA GLY A 141 26.30 5.97 14.34
C GLY A 141 26.35 4.62 15.05
N THR A 142 25.34 4.37 15.88
CA THR A 142 25.16 3.07 16.56
C THR A 142 23.83 2.42 16.16
N ALA A 143 23.81 1.09 16.02
CA ALA A 143 22.62 0.31 15.74
C ALA A 143 22.32 -0.63 16.92
N THR A 144 21.26 -0.34 17.68
CA THR A 144 20.88 -1.10 18.86
C THR A 144 19.58 -1.85 18.61
N GLU A 145 19.56 -3.16 18.79
CA GLU A 145 18.35 -3.99 18.73
C GLU A 145 17.60 -3.94 20.08
N VAL A 146 16.29 -3.67 20.02
CA VAL A 146 15.40 -3.50 21.17
C VAL A 146 14.21 -4.45 21.10
#